data_d1dae7145973aa8e1ad1d2cc5e6c9c2f
#
_entry.id   d1dae7145973aa8e1ad1d2cc5e6c9c2f
#
_cell.length_a   1.000
_cell.length_b   1.000
_cell.length_c   1.000
_cell.angle_alpha   90.00
_cell.angle_beta   90.00
_cell.angle_gamma   90.00
#
_symmetry.space_group_name_H-M   'P 1'
#
loop_
_entity.id
_entity.type
_entity.pdbx_description
1 polymer ?
#
loop_
_entity_poly.entity_id
_entity_poly.type
_entity_poly.pdbx_seq_one_letter_code
_entity_poly.pdbx_strand_id
1 'polypeptide(L)'
;LPESEWQVEVRILPKGELPAEWRTNPDPWQAFLDRDSIVGQLRLRTRFTGDRFHPLGLGGGRKSLQEFMIDAKIPQCLRDKWPLLVDDEKILWVAGWHISDKAKVNPQTREVIWVRFCRSAILDGKRV
;
A
#
# COMPACT_ATOMS: atom_id res chain seq x y z
N LEU A 1 6.11 -12.44 10.62
CA LEU A 1 5.84 -12.83 9.23
C LEU A 1 7.12 -12.81 8.44
N PRO A 2 7.60 -13.96 8.01
CA PRO A 2 8.74 -13.93 7.14
C PRO A 2 8.41 -13.20 5.85
N GLU A 3 9.30 -12.34 5.44
CA GLU A 3 9.07 -11.55 4.24
C GLU A 3 8.89 -12.43 3.01
N SER A 4 9.52 -13.59 3.02
CA SER A 4 9.43 -14.51 1.90
C SER A 4 8.02 -15.08 1.71
N GLU A 5 7.14 -14.93 2.70
CA GLU A 5 5.77 -15.39 2.56
C GLU A 5 4.89 -14.45 1.77
N TRP A 6 5.36 -13.24 1.49
CA TRP A 6 4.58 -12.26 0.76
C TRP A 6 5.11 -12.10 -0.64
N GLN A 7 4.20 -12.06 -1.59
CA GLN A 7 4.51 -11.75 -2.96
C GLN A 7 3.71 -10.51 -3.35
N VAL A 8 4.30 -9.71 -4.21
CA VAL A 8 3.68 -8.49 -4.67
C VAL A 8 3.59 -8.54 -6.18
N GLU A 9 2.38 -8.34 -6.68
CA GLU A 9 2.15 -8.20 -8.10
C GLU A 9 1.95 -6.72 -8.39
N VAL A 10 2.62 -6.22 -9.43
CA VAL A 10 2.54 -4.82 -9.80
C VAL A 10 2.25 -4.74 -11.29
N ARG A 11 1.26 -3.95 -11.66
CA ARG A 11 0.93 -3.73 -13.07
C ARG A 11 0.66 -2.25 -13.30
N ILE A 12 0.99 -1.79 -14.49
CA ILE A 12 0.67 -0.44 -14.91
C ILE A 12 -0.53 -0.53 -15.85
N LEU A 13 -1.59 0.19 -15.53
CA LEU A 13 -2.82 0.18 -16.30
C LEU A 13 -3.14 1.59 -16.81
N PRO A 14 -3.62 1.74 -18.04
CA PRO A 14 -4.25 3.01 -18.44
C PRO A 14 -5.45 3.27 -17.55
N LYS A 15 -5.70 4.53 -17.22
CA LYS A 15 -6.80 4.85 -16.32
C LYS A 15 -8.14 4.31 -16.81
N GLY A 16 -8.34 4.27 -18.11
CA GLY A 16 -9.58 3.78 -18.69
C GLY A 16 -9.82 2.29 -18.46
N GLU A 17 -8.80 1.55 -18.04
CA GLU A 17 -8.91 0.12 -17.78
C GLU A 17 -9.12 -0.22 -16.31
N LEU A 18 -9.32 0.77 -15.47
CA LEU A 18 -9.60 0.52 -14.06
C LEU A 18 -10.91 -0.26 -13.90
N PRO A 19 -10.94 -1.23 -12.97
CA PRO A 19 -12.20 -1.90 -12.67
C PRO A 19 -13.25 -0.90 -12.20
N ALA A 20 -14.52 -1.19 -12.46
CA ALA A 20 -15.60 -0.27 -12.09
C ALA A 20 -15.63 0.02 -10.61
N GLU A 21 -15.24 -0.95 -9.79
CA GLU A 21 -15.29 -0.84 -8.34
C GLU A 21 -13.99 -0.33 -7.70
N TRP A 22 -13.09 0.26 -8.50
CA TRP A 22 -11.80 0.68 -7.95
C TRP A 22 -11.93 1.67 -6.80
N ARG A 23 -12.97 2.49 -6.81
CA ARG A 23 -13.15 3.50 -5.76
C ARG A 23 -13.47 2.88 -4.42
N THR A 24 -14.26 1.83 -4.41
CA THR A 24 -14.63 1.15 -3.17
C THR A 24 -13.58 0.14 -2.75
N ASN A 25 -12.86 -0.40 -3.74
CA ASN A 25 -11.74 -1.31 -3.51
C ASN A 25 -12.03 -2.31 -2.38
N PRO A 26 -12.88 -3.32 -2.63
CA PRO A 26 -13.28 -4.23 -1.56
C PRO A 26 -12.18 -5.15 -1.06
N ASP A 27 -11.06 -5.25 -1.78
CA ASP A 27 -9.95 -6.10 -1.38
C ASP A 27 -8.89 -5.23 -0.71
N PRO A 28 -8.70 -5.37 0.63
CA PRO A 28 -7.73 -4.53 1.33
C PRO A 28 -6.27 -4.83 0.97
N TRP A 29 -6.02 -5.92 0.26
CA TRP A 29 -4.66 -6.32 -0.11
C TRP A 29 -4.28 -5.88 -1.50
N GLN A 30 -5.08 -5.04 -2.12
CA GLN A 30 -4.73 -4.39 -3.38
C GLN A 30 -4.89 -2.88 -3.24
N ALA A 31 -4.17 -2.17 -4.08
CA ALA A 31 -4.25 -0.71 -4.10
C ALA A 31 -4.12 -0.21 -5.53
N PHE A 32 -4.73 0.94 -5.77
CA PHE A 32 -4.64 1.65 -7.04
C PHE A 32 -4.00 3.00 -6.77
N LEU A 33 -2.85 3.24 -7.37
CA LEU A 33 -2.05 4.44 -7.10
C LEU A 33 -1.85 5.22 -8.37
N ASP A 34 -1.76 6.54 -8.23
CA ASP A 34 -1.44 7.43 -9.34
C ASP A 34 0.03 7.23 -9.71
N ARG A 35 0.30 6.76 -10.91
CA ARG A 35 1.68 6.52 -11.32
C ARG A 35 2.54 7.77 -11.23
N ASP A 36 1.99 8.93 -11.57
CA ASP A 36 2.76 10.17 -11.59
C ASP A 36 3.14 10.64 -10.18
N SER A 37 2.52 10.09 -9.15
CA SER A 37 2.87 10.43 -7.77
C SER A 37 4.07 9.67 -7.25
N ILE A 38 4.51 8.63 -7.97
CA ILE A 38 5.60 7.77 -7.52
C ILE A 38 6.92 8.44 -7.83
N VAL A 39 7.79 8.54 -6.83
CA VAL A 39 9.12 9.13 -6.98
C VAL A 39 10.16 8.02 -6.89
N GLY A 40 10.86 7.79 -8.00
CA GLY A 40 11.91 6.78 -8.05
C GLY A 40 11.38 5.37 -8.02
N GLN A 41 11.97 4.52 -7.21
CA GLN A 41 11.68 3.09 -7.21
C GLN A 41 10.66 2.70 -6.16
N LEU A 42 9.82 1.75 -6.50
CA LEU A 42 8.93 1.11 -5.52
C LEU A 42 9.73 0.09 -4.73
N ARG A 43 9.50 0.07 -3.42
CA ARG A 43 10.14 -0.89 -2.54
C ARG A 43 9.17 -1.32 -1.45
N LEU A 44 9.43 -2.50 -0.93
CA LEU A 44 8.73 -2.97 0.26
C LEU A 44 9.69 -2.87 1.43
N ARG A 45 9.19 -2.43 2.56
CA ARG A 45 9.96 -2.43 3.79
C ARG A 45 9.02 -2.45 4.99
N THR A 46 9.60 -2.64 6.15
CA THR A 46 8.91 -2.44 7.41
C THR A 46 9.19 -1.02 7.90
N ARG A 47 8.56 -0.63 8.99
CA ARG A 47 8.65 0.75 9.47
C ARG A 47 10.03 1.08 10.02
N PHE A 48 10.38 2.36 9.92
CA PHE A 48 11.53 2.95 10.59
C PHE A 48 11.02 3.92 11.66
N THR A 49 11.83 4.12 12.69
CA THR A 49 11.53 5.13 13.71
C THR A 49 11.39 6.50 13.04
N GLY A 50 10.34 7.20 13.38
CA GLY A 50 10.10 8.54 12.86
C GLY A 50 9.35 8.61 11.54
N ASP A 51 8.95 7.47 10.98
CA ASP A 51 8.17 7.45 9.75
C ASP A 51 6.92 8.31 9.86
N ARG A 52 6.58 8.99 8.78
CA ARG A 52 5.37 9.79 8.64
C ARG A 52 4.52 9.24 7.52
N PHE A 53 3.21 9.44 7.64
CA PHE A 53 2.26 8.94 6.66
C PHE A 53 1.16 9.97 6.45
N HIS A 54 0.65 10.01 5.24
CA HIS A 54 -0.46 10.91 4.87
C HIS A 54 -1.66 10.04 4.51
N PRO A 55 -2.42 9.54 5.49
CA PRO A 55 -3.51 8.60 5.18
C PRO A 55 -4.59 9.26 4.35
N LEU A 56 -5.17 8.46 3.45
CA LEU A 56 -6.29 8.89 2.63
C LEU A 56 -7.45 9.31 3.55
N GLY A 57 -8.09 10.41 3.20
CA GLY A 57 -9.21 10.88 4.00
C GLY A 57 -8.85 11.87 5.09
N LEU A 58 -7.58 12.14 5.30
CA LEU A 58 -7.14 13.10 6.31
C LEU A 58 -6.94 14.50 5.74
N GLY A 59 -7.41 14.73 4.50
CA GLY A 59 -7.35 16.06 3.89
C GLY A 59 -5.95 16.57 3.65
N GLY A 60 -5.00 15.69 3.38
CA GLY A 60 -3.61 16.08 3.15
C GLY A 60 -2.80 16.23 4.41
N GLY A 61 -3.39 16.02 5.59
CA GLY A 61 -2.66 16.04 6.83
C GLY A 61 -1.76 14.83 6.97
N ARG A 62 -0.77 14.94 7.83
CA ARG A 62 0.12 13.81 8.10
C ARG A 62 0.10 13.49 9.59
N LYS A 63 0.45 12.27 9.90
CA LYS A 63 0.63 11.84 11.29
C LYS A 63 1.81 10.87 11.32
N SER A 64 2.31 10.58 12.51
CA SER A 64 3.35 9.58 12.61
C SER A 64 2.76 8.23 12.20
N LEU A 65 3.60 7.40 11.60
CA LEU A 65 3.17 6.06 11.22
C LEU A 65 2.78 5.27 12.46
N GLN A 66 3.48 5.48 13.59
CA GLN A 66 3.14 4.80 14.83
C GLN A 66 1.72 5.14 15.29
N GLU A 67 1.35 6.42 15.24
CA GLU A 67 -0.01 6.82 15.60
C GLU A 67 -1.03 6.20 14.65
N PHE A 68 -0.71 6.17 13.35
CA PHE A 68 -1.60 5.55 12.38
C PHE A 68 -1.82 4.07 12.71
N MET A 69 -0.76 3.35 13.01
CA MET A 69 -0.86 1.92 13.32
C MET A 69 -1.64 1.66 14.60
N ILE A 70 -1.50 2.53 15.59
CA ILE A 70 -2.28 2.44 16.83
C ILE A 70 -3.75 2.67 16.53
N ASP A 71 -4.06 3.73 15.79
CA ASP A 71 -5.45 4.06 15.46
C ASP A 71 -6.11 2.98 14.62
N ALA A 72 -5.35 2.35 13.74
CA ALA A 72 -5.83 1.26 12.91
C ALA A 72 -5.90 -0.06 13.68
N LYS A 73 -5.44 -0.06 14.93
CA LYS A 73 -5.48 -1.23 15.80
C LYS A 73 -4.69 -2.42 15.26
N ILE A 74 -3.58 -2.11 14.57
CA ILE A 74 -2.65 -3.16 14.16
C ILE A 74 -1.98 -3.67 15.45
N PRO A 75 -2.04 -4.97 15.72
CA PRO A 75 -1.46 -5.51 16.95
C PRO A 75 0.01 -5.14 17.09
N GLN A 76 0.40 -4.77 18.32
CA GLN A 76 1.76 -4.29 18.57
C GLN A 76 2.81 -5.28 18.09
N CYS A 77 2.57 -6.57 18.27
CA CYS A 77 3.53 -7.59 17.88
C CYS A 77 3.72 -7.68 16.36
N LEU A 78 2.82 -7.10 15.58
CA LEU A 78 2.90 -7.14 14.12
C LEU A 78 3.42 -5.85 13.52
N ARG A 79 3.47 -4.75 14.29
CA ARG A 79 3.79 -3.44 13.71
C ARG A 79 5.16 -3.39 13.07
N ASP A 80 6.15 -4.04 13.69
CA ASP A 80 7.52 -4.03 13.16
C ASP A 80 7.70 -4.96 11.97
N LYS A 81 6.73 -5.80 11.71
CA LYS A 81 6.79 -6.78 10.63
C LYS A 81 5.81 -6.44 9.50
N TRP A 82 5.04 -5.36 9.65
CA TRP A 82 3.98 -5.05 8.70
C TRP A 82 4.55 -4.51 7.41
N PRO A 83 4.11 -5.03 6.25
CA PRO A 83 4.67 -4.58 4.98
C PRO A 83 4.15 -3.21 4.59
N LEU A 84 5.06 -2.37 4.14
CA LEU A 84 4.77 -1.05 3.63
C LEU A 84 5.28 -0.96 2.20
N LEU A 85 4.49 -0.36 1.32
CA LEU A 85 4.94 -0.02 -0.01
C LEU A 85 5.40 1.43 0.01
N VAL A 86 6.63 1.66 -0.40
CA VAL A 86 7.22 2.99 -0.37
C VAL A 86 7.88 3.32 -1.69
N ASP A 87 8.05 4.61 -1.96
CA ASP A 87 8.93 5.06 -3.04
C ASP A 87 10.19 5.69 -2.41
N ASP A 88 10.92 6.50 -3.18
CA ASP A 88 12.15 7.10 -2.67
C ASP A 88 11.89 8.21 -1.65
N GLU A 89 10.66 8.69 -1.54
CA GLU A 89 10.36 9.85 -0.69
C GLU A 89 9.31 9.61 0.38
N LYS A 90 8.42 8.64 0.18
CA LYS A 90 7.25 8.55 1.07
C LYS A 90 6.71 7.13 1.15
N ILE A 91 5.88 6.93 2.16
CA ILE A 91 5.10 5.71 2.29
C ILE A 91 3.85 5.86 1.43
N LEU A 92 3.65 4.94 0.50
CA LEU A 92 2.52 4.97 -0.43
C LEU A 92 1.33 4.19 0.09
N TRP A 93 1.57 3.12 0.82
CA TRP A 93 0.50 2.21 1.21
C TRP A 93 0.92 1.40 2.43
N VAL A 94 0.09 1.42 3.45
CA VAL A 94 0.18 0.49 4.57
C VAL A 94 -0.69 -0.69 4.15
N ALA A 95 -0.07 -1.80 3.79
CA ALA A 95 -0.77 -2.92 3.16
C ALA A 95 -1.92 -3.40 4.04
N GLY A 96 -3.06 -3.65 3.40
CA GLY A 96 -4.26 -4.06 4.12
C GLY A 96 -5.02 -2.92 4.77
N TRP A 97 -4.51 -1.69 4.69
CA TRP A 97 -5.13 -0.53 5.33
C TRP A 97 -5.32 0.60 4.31
N HIS A 98 -4.61 1.70 4.48
CA HIS A 98 -4.85 2.88 3.67
C HIS A 98 -3.68 3.21 2.76
N ILE A 99 -3.99 3.77 1.60
CA ILE A 99 -2.97 4.37 0.75
C ILE A 99 -2.70 5.80 1.22
N SER A 100 -1.57 6.36 0.77
CA SER A 100 -1.28 7.76 1.02
C SER A 100 -2.23 8.66 0.23
N ASP A 101 -2.69 9.74 0.84
CA ASP A 101 -3.48 10.74 0.15
C ASP A 101 -2.70 11.32 -1.03
N LYS A 102 -1.38 11.32 -0.94
CA LYS A 102 -0.52 11.86 -2.01
C LYS A 102 -0.38 10.92 -3.20
N ALA A 103 -0.83 9.71 -3.09
CA ALA A 103 -0.72 8.70 -4.15
C ALA A 103 -2.06 8.28 -4.73
N LYS A 104 -3.13 8.95 -4.36
CA LYS A 104 -4.47 8.56 -4.79
C LYS A 104 -4.69 8.88 -6.26
N VAL A 105 -5.51 8.08 -6.91
CA VAL A 105 -5.96 8.34 -8.27
C VAL A 105 -6.86 9.57 -8.27
N ASN A 106 -6.66 10.45 -9.23
CA ASN A 106 -7.40 11.72 -9.31
C ASN A 106 -7.79 11.98 -10.78
N PRO A 107 -8.55 13.05 -11.05
CA PRO A 107 -9.00 13.33 -12.43
C PRO A 107 -7.86 13.54 -13.43
N GLN A 108 -6.68 13.92 -12.97
CA GLN A 108 -5.53 14.14 -13.86
C GLN A 108 -4.69 12.87 -14.04
N THR A 109 -4.98 11.81 -13.32
CA THR A 109 -4.24 10.57 -13.43
C THR A 109 -4.41 9.99 -14.83
N ARG A 110 -3.30 9.62 -15.46
CA ARG A 110 -3.31 9.01 -16.78
C ARG A 110 -3.05 7.52 -16.72
N GLU A 111 -2.11 7.12 -15.87
CA GLU A 111 -1.78 5.72 -15.66
C GLU A 111 -1.85 5.39 -14.18
N VAL A 112 -2.22 4.16 -13.90
CA VAL A 112 -2.44 3.70 -12.53
C VAL A 112 -1.50 2.54 -12.27
N ILE A 113 -0.88 2.55 -11.11
CA ILE A 113 -0.14 1.39 -10.61
C ILE A 113 -1.12 0.56 -9.80
N TRP A 114 -1.38 -0.66 -10.26
CA TRP A 114 -2.15 -1.64 -9.51
C TRP A 114 -1.17 -2.53 -8.77
N VAL A 115 -1.33 -2.62 -7.46
CA VAL A 115 -0.45 -3.39 -6.59
C VAL A 115 -1.31 -4.35 -5.79
N ARG A 116 -0.87 -5.58 -5.70
CA ARG A 116 -1.59 -6.57 -4.91
C ARG A 116 -0.60 -7.41 -4.12
N PHE A 117 -0.85 -7.52 -2.83
CA PHE A 117 -0.12 -8.43 -1.97
C PHE A 117 -0.81 -9.79 -1.96
N CYS A 118 -0.04 -10.85 -2.13
CA CYS A 118 -0.54 -12.20 -2.05
C CYS A 118 0.38 -12.98 -1.13
N ARG A 119 -0.17 -13.92 -0.39
CA ARG A 119 0.66 -14.87 0.29
C ARG A 119 1.15 -15.87 -0.73
N SER A 120 2.34 -16.38 -0.50
CA SER A 120 2.89 -17.36 -1.41
C SER A 120 2.03 -18.61 -1.41
N ALA A 121 1.57 -19.02 -2.60
CA ALA A 121 0.77 -20.21 -2.72
C ALA A 121 1.56 -21.46 -2.34
N ILE A 122 2.85 -21.39 -2.44
CA ILE A 122 3.70 -22.54 -2.08
C ILE A 122 3.53 -22.91 -0.62
N LEU A 123 3.24 -21.92 0.20
CA LEU A 123 3.09 -22.18 1.63
C LEU A 123 1.76 -22.83 1.95
N ASP A 124 0.91 -22.82 1.04
CA ASP A 124 -0.36 -23.47 1.24
C ASP A 124 -0.27 -24.95 0.99
N GLY A 125 0.62 -25.09 0.86
CA GLY A 125 0.74 -26.08 0.72
C GLY A 125 0.71 -26.94 0.25
N LYS A 126 0.79 -26.43 0.37
CA LYS A 126 0.85 -26.77 0.14
C LYS A 126 0.35 -27.04 -0.27
N ARG A 127 0.27 -26.75 -0.44
CA ARG A 127 -0.22 -26.62 -0.73
C ARG A 127 -0.72 -27.06 -1.07
N VAL A 128 -0.77 -27.09 -1.10
CA VAL A 128 -1.18 -27.33 -1.27
C VAL A 128 -1.28 -27.52 -1.33
#